data_a67fa09df50b8fdf586547b5d37258c0
#
_entry.id   a67fa09df50b8fdf586547b5d37258c0
#
_cell.length_a   1.000
_cell.length_b   1.000
_cell.length_c   1.000
_cell.angle_alpha   90.00
_cell.angle_beta   90.00
_cell.angle_gamma   90.00
#
_symmetry.space_group_name_H-M   'P 1'
#
loop_
_entity.id
_entity.type
_entity.pdbx_description
1 polymer ?
#
loop_
_entity_poly.entity_id
_entity_poly.type
_entity_poly.pdbx_seq_one_letter_code
_entity_poly.pdbx_strand_id
1 'polypeptide(L)'
;MDRRSLLNTSAAMAAGAVAGCALPGQAQSTAKTPFEVAQTTIPIVGSDQRFPVRRIYCIGRNYAAHAREMGSDPTREPPFFFQKPADAIQYVAPGTVADHPYPTLTKNYHYECELVAALHKGGRDIAPEQALECVFGYAIGLDMTRRDLQRGMGDQKKPWEIGKSFDHSAPIGPIHPIAKLGAHPSKGAIWLKVNGQTKQDADLSQMIWSVAEQISQLSRAFELKPGDIIYSGTPENVGPVVKGDVIDCHIDGLPNLGIRIT
;
A
#
# COMPACT_ATOMS: atom_id res chain seq x y z
N MET A 1 -33.64 79.22 14.35
CA MET A 1 -34.20 79.19 12.98
C MET A 1 -33.46 78.01 12.30
N ASP A 2 -34.01 76.80 12.41
CA ASP A 2 -34.90 76.13 11.43
C ASP A 2 -34.07 75.64 10.23
N ARG A 3 -33.92 74.42 9.90
CA ARG A 3 -34.87 73.36 9.56
C ARG A 3 -34.19 71.98 9.45
N ARG A 4 -34.93 71.01 9.90
CA ARG A 4 -34.74 69.55 9.66
C ARG A 4 -34.67 69.21 8.17
N SER A 5 -33.85 68.21 7.84
CA SER A 5 -34.15 67.36 6.70
C SER A 5 -33.58 65.91 7.03
N LEU A 6 -34.50 64.98 7.20
CA LEU A 6 -34.32 63.55 7.28
C LEU A 6 -34.01 63.07 5.86
N LEU A 7 -32.93 62.26 5.74
CA LEU A 7 -32.77 61.43 4.57
C LEU A 7 -32.50 59.98 5.08
N ASN A 8 -33.53 59.15 4.92
CA ASN A 8 -33.48 57.72 4.98
C ASN A 8 -32.53 57.19 3.89
N THR A 9 -31.50 56.46 4.28
CA THR A 9 -30.73 55.62 3.35
C THR A 9 -30.96 54.16 3.74
N SER A 10 -31.72 53.50 2.90
CA SER A 10 -31.96 52.06 2.94
C SER A 10 -30.67 51.31 2.66
N ALA A 11 -30.23 50.47 3.62
CA ALA A 11 -29.12 49.54 3.43
C ALA A 11 -29.61 48.36 2.58
N ALA A 12 -29.16 48.30 1.36
CA ALA A 12 -29.29 47.09 0.53
C ALA A 12 -28.27 46.08 0.96
N MET A 13 -28.72 44.97 1.57
CA MET A 13 -27.91 43.78 1.78
C MET A 13 -27.62 43.12 0.43
N ALA A 14 -26.40 43.20 -0.03
CA ALA A 14 -25.91 42.38 -1.14
C ALA A 14 -25.62 40.98 -0.62
N ALA A 15 -26.47 40.01 -0.93
CA ALA A 15 -26.19 38.60 -0.74
C ALA A 15 -25.09 38.17 -1.74
N GLY A 16 -23.87 38.06 -1.25
CA GLY A 16 -22.77 37.53 -2.02
C GLY A 16 -22.97 36.01 -2.23
N ALA A 17 -23.31 35.63 -3.46
CA ALA A 17 -23.31 34.26 -3.89
C ALA A 17 -21.84 33.77 -3.93
N VAL A 18 -21.46 32.89 -2.98
CA VAL A 18 -20.22 32.15 -3.05
C VAL A 18 -20.37 31.13 -4.17
N ALA A 19 -19.85 31.44 -5.34
CA ALA A 19 -19.72 30.48 -6.43
C ALA A 19 -18.65 29.46 -6.00
N GLY A 20 -19.09 28.31 -5.52
CA GLY A 20 -18.21 27.15 -5.31
C GLY A 20 -17.61 26.74 -6.66
N CYS A 21 -16.33 26.98 -6.86
CA CYS A 21 -15.58 26.36 -7.95
C CYS A 21 -15.57 24.86 -7.73
N ALA A 22 -16.54 24.15 -8.30
CA ALA A 22 -16.44 22.72 -8.51
C ALA A 22 -15.26 22.49 -9.47
N LEU A 23 -14.20 21.86 -8.99
CA LEU A 23 -13.13 21.37 -9.85
C LEU A 23 -13.77 20.45 -10.89
N PRO A 24 -13.47 20.61 -12.19
CA PRO A 24 -14.02 19.74 -13.20
C PRO A 24 -13.55 18.32 -12.88
N GLY A 25 -14.49 17.43 -12.53
CA GLY A 25 -14.22 16.01 -12.50
C GLY A 25 -13.59 15.64 -13.84
N GLN A 26 -12.43 14.98 -13.83
CA GLN A 26 -11.84 14.44 -15.05
C GLN A 26 -12.88 13.51 -15.67
N ALA A 27 -13.55 13.98 -16.72
CA ALA A 27 -14.38 13.13 -17.53
C ALA A 27 -13.51 11.97 -18.01
N GLN A 28 -13.91 10.73 -17.70
CA GLN A 28 -13.28 9.57 -18.29
C GLN A 28 -13.33 9.75 -19.80
N SER A 29 -12.15 9.77 -20.42
CA SER A 29 -12.04 9.89 -21.87
C SER A 29 -12.88 8.78 -22.52
N THR A 30 -13.84 9.15 -23.31
CA THR A 30 -14.61 8.25 -24.17
C THR A 30 -13.80 7.85 -25.42
N ALA A 31 -12.51 8.12 -25.45
CA ALA A 31 -11.63 7.76 -26.54
C ALA A 31 -11.64 6.24 -26.72
N LYS A 32 -11.93 5.79 -27.94
CA LYS A 32 -11.84 4.37 -28.32
C LYS A 32 -10.37 3.96 -28.29
N THR A 33 -10.07 2.92 -27.53
CA THR A 33 -8.74 2.28 -27.54
C THR A 33 -8.71 1.13 -28.55
N PRO A 34 -7.57 0.80 -29.16
CA PRO A 34 -7.47 -0.29 -30.14
C PRO A 34 -7.64 -1.67 -29.49
N PHE A 35 -7.42 -1.79 -28.19
CA PHE A 35 -7.65 -2.98 -27.37
C PHE A 35 -7.95 -2.56 -25.92
N GLU A 36 -8.53 -3.46 -25.15
CA GLU A 36 -8.80 -3.25 -23.73
C GLU A 36 -7.64 -3.78 -22.89
N VAL A 37 -7.31 -3.06 -21.80
CA VAL A 37 -6.42 -3.50 -20.74
C VAL A 37 -7.27 -3.76 -19.49
N ALA A 38 -7.25 -4.99 -19.01
CA ALA A 38 -8.03 -5.35 -17.82
C ALA A 38 -7.55 -4.56 -16.58
N GLN A 39 -8.49 -3.97 -15.86
CA GLN A 39 -8.21 -3.34 -14.57
C GLN A 39 -7.87 -4.42 -13.54
N THR A 40 -6.69 -4.34 -12.93
CA THR A 40 -6.35 -5.15 -11.76
C THR A 40 -7.25 -4.78 -10.59
N THR A 41 -7.87 -5.79 -9.96
CA THR A 41 -8.78 -5.57 -8.84
C THR A 41 -8.60 -6.62 -7.76
N ILE A 42 -8.85 -6.23 -6.49
CA ILE A 42 -8.76 -7.10 -5.32
C ILE A 42 -10.18 -7.22 -4.71
N PRO A 43 -10.66 -8.43 -4.33
CA PRO A 43 -11.93 -8.58 -3.64
C PRO A 43 -11.97 -7.81 -2.32
N ILE A 44 -13.17 -7.29 -1.98
CA ILE A 44 -13.43 -6.60 -0.73
C ILE A 44 -14.24 -7.53 0.17
N VAL A 45 -13.81 -7.72 1.41
CA VAL A 45 -14.49 -8.60 2.36
C VAL A 45 -15.91 -8.11 2.65
N GLY A 46 -16.88 -9.00 2.39
CA GLY A 46 -18.32 -8.76 2.61
C GLY A 46 -18.93 -7.75 1.67
N SER A 47 -18.41 -7.67 0.45
CA SER A 47 -18.96 -6.88 -0.65
C SER A 47 -18.83 -7.68 -1.95
N ASP A 48 -19.73 -7.45 -2.88
CA ASP A 48 -19.65 -7.89 -4.28
C ASP A 48 -18.76 -6.96 -5.13
N GLN A 49 -18.41 -5.79 -4.58
CA GLN A 49 -17.49 -4.85 -5.21
C GLN A 49 -16.05 -5.32 -5.08
N ARG A 50 -15.21 -4.81 -5.97
CA ARG A 50 -13.78 -5.06 -5.99
C ARG A 50 -13.01 -3.75 -5.90
N PHE A 51 -11.92 -3.76 -5.16
CA PHE A 51 -11.03 -2.59 -5.04
C PHE A 51 -10.16 -2.47 -6.30
N PRO A 52 -10.22 -1.37 -7.06
CA PRO A 52 -9.41 -1.16 -8.25
C PRO A 52 -7.98 -0.76 -7.86
N VAL A 53 -6.98 -1.48 -8.35
CA VAL A 53 -5.57 -1.16 -8.06
C VAL A 53 -5.04 -0.18 -9.09
N ARG A 54 -4.50 0.96 -8.63
CA ARG A 54 -3.87 1.98 -9.47
C ARG A 54 -2.35 1.89 -9.46
N ARG A 55 -1.73 2.01 -8.29
CA ARG A 55 -0.29 1.90 -8.08
C ARG A 55 0.00 1.10 -6.82
N ILE A 56 1.11 0.38 -6.83
CA ILE A 56 1.63 -0.33 -5.67
C ILE A 56 2.90 0.39 -5.24
N TYR A 57 2.85 1.03 -4.08
CA TYR A 57 4.02 1.57 -3.39
C TYR A 57 4.53 0.58 -2.36
N CYS A 58 5.83 0.46 -2.22
CA CYS A 58 6.47 -0.39 -1.23
C CYS A 58 7.46 0.44 -0.41
N ILE A 59 7.44 0.26 0.91
CA ILE A 59 8.32 0.98 1.84
C ILE A 59 9.50 0.08 2.17
N GLY A 60 10.70 0.51 1.79
CA GLY A 60 11.91 -0.26 2.08
C GLY A 60 12.36 -0.12 3.54
N ARG A 61 12.77 -1.23 4.17
CA ARG A 61 13.45 -1.27 5.48
C ARG A 61 12.70 -0.59 6.62
N ASN A 62 11.41 -0.83 6.73
CA ASN A 62 10.55 -0.16 7.71
C ASN A 62 10.49 -0.84 9.09
N TYR A 63 11.29 -1.88 9.35
CA TYR A 63 11.48 -2.49 10.67
C TYR A 63 12.95 -2.39 11.05
N ALA A 64 13.23 -1.96 12.29
CA ALA A 64 14.60 -1.67 12.71
C ALA A 64 15.52 -2.90 12.64
N ALA A 65 15.02 -4.08 13.02
CA ALA A 65 15.77 -5.32 12.94
C ALA A 65 16.03 -5.73 11.48
N HIS A 66 15.03 -5.60 10.60
CA HIS A 66 15.21 -5.84 9.17
C HIS A 66 16.18 -4.84 8.53
N ALA A 67 16.15 -3.57 8.92
CA ALA A 67 17.11 -2.58 8.42
C ALA A 67 18.56 -2.99 8.76
N ARG A 68 18.82 -3.47 9.99
CA ARG A 68 20.15 -4.01 10.38
C ARG A 68 20.52 -5.27 9.61
N GLU A 69 19.59 -6.21 9.44
CA GLU A 69 19.77 -7.43 8.64
C GLU A 69 20.22 -7.10 7.20
N MET A 70 19.69 -6.00 6.65
CA MET A 70 20.02 -5.51 5.30
C MET A 70 21.25 -4.59 5.27
N GLY A 71 21.97 -4.45 6.38
CA GLY A 71 23.21 -3.66 6.47
C GLY A 71 22.98 -2.14 6.51
N SER A 72 21.78 -1.70 6.96
CA SER A 72 21.44 -0.29 7.12
C SER A 72 21.39 0.11 8.58
N ASP A 73 21.62 1.39 8.85
CA ASP A 73 21.35 1.98 10.16
C ASP A 73 19.83 2.14 10.34
N PRO A 74 19.24 1.61 11.42
CA PRO A 74 17.81 1.78 11.69
C PRO A 74 17.46 3.16 12.28
N THR A 75 18.41 4.10 12.38
CA THR A 75 18.07 5.48 12.69
C THR A 75 17.02 5.96 11.71
N ARG A 76 16.13 6.81 12.19
CA ARG A 76 14.92 7.24 11.46
C ARG A 76 15.28 8.15 10.28
N GLU A 77 15.97 7.59 9.29
CA GLU A 77 16.17 8.23 7.99
C GLU A 77 14.81 8.40 7.27
N PRO A 78 14.66 9.38 6.37
CA PRO A 78 13.47 9.45 5.51
C PRO A 78 13.23 8.11 4.82
N PRO A 79 11.96 7.62 4.76
CA PRO A 79 11.68 6.34 4.13
C PRO A 79 11.98 6.42 2.64
N PHE A 80 12.53 5.36 2.08
CA PHE A 80 12.65 5.25 0.63
C PHE A 80 11.56 4.33 0.08
N PHE A 81 11.24 4.57 -1.19
CA PHE A 81 10.12 3.94 -1.87
C PHE A 81 10.58 3.27 -3.14
N PHE A 82 9.94 2.16 -3.47
CA PHE A 82 9.95 1.57 -4.80
C PHE A 82 8.52 1.17 -5.17
N GLN A 83 8.31 0.75 -6.41
CA GLN A 83 6.98 0.40 -6.90
C GLN A 83 6.99 -1.00 -7.50
N LYS A 84 5.82 -1.65 -7.44
CA LYS A 84 5.49 -2.80 -8.27
C LYS A 84 4.40 -2.38 -9.27
N PRO A 85 4.35 -2.95 -10.48
CA PRO A 85 3.26 -2.68 -11.41
C PRO A 85 1.95 -3.25 -10.84
N ALA A 86 0.81 -2.63 -11.18
CA ALA A 86 -0.49 -3.04 -10.65
C ALA A 86 -0.83 -4.51 -11.01
N ASP A 87 -0.40 -4.97 -12.16
CA ASP A 87 -0.59 -6.33 -12.66
C ASP A 87 0.35 -7.37 -12.04
N ALA A 88 1.30 -6.95 -11.17
CA ALA A 88 2.07 -7.87 -10.32
C ALA A 88 1.23 -8.52 -9.22
N ILE A 89 -0.01 -8.06 -9.00
CA ILE A 89 -0.94 -8.63 -8.02
C ILE A 89 -1.27 -10.08 -8.37
N GLN A 90 -1.11 -10.95 -7.38
CA GLN A 90 -1.70 -12.28 -7.35
C GLN A 90 -2.68 -12.36 -6.18
N TYR A 91 -3.98 -12.38 -6.47
CA TYR A 91 -4.98 -12.54 -5.42
C TYR A 91 -4.95 -13.96 -4.84
N VAL A 92 -4.98 -14.06 -3.52
CA VAL A 92 -5.07 -15.31 -2.75
C VAL A 92 -6.34 -15.30 -1.92
N ALA A 93 -7.22 -16.28 -2.16
CA ALA A 93 -8.47 -16.41 -1.42
C ALA A 93 -8.22 -16.89 0.02
N PRO A 94 -8.93 -16.37 1.02
CA PRO A 94 -8.81 -16.83 2.41
C PRO A 94 -9.08 -18.34 2.55
N GLY A 95 -8.29 -19.00 3.40
CA GLY A 95 -8.42 -20.44 3.66
C GLY A 95 -7.92 -21.34 2.53
N THR A 96 -7.27 -20.77 1.51
CA THR A 96 -6.63 -21.53 0.42
C THR A 96 -5.12 -21.39 0.45
N VAL A 97 -4.42 -22.32 -0.20
CA VAL A 97 -3.00 -22.21 -0.53
C VAL A 97 -2.92 -22.12 -2.05
N ALA A 98 -2.63 -20.92 -2.57
CA ALA A 98 -2.57 -20.68 -4.02
C ALA A 98 -1.22 -21.09 -4.59
N ASP A 99 -1.20 -21.69 -5.77
CA ASP A 99 0.04 -21.95 -6.48
C ASP A 99 0.70 -20.62 -6.91
N HIS A 100 1.99 -20.50 -6.64
CA HIS A 100 2.78 -19.31 -6.91
C HIS A 100 4.03 -19.68 -7.71
N PRO A 101 4.18 -19.21 -8.96
CA PRO A 101 5.27 -19.63 -9.82
C PRO A 101 6.63 -19.13 -9.30
N TYR A 102 7.61 -20.02 -9.24
CA TYR A 102 8.99 -19.60 -9.00
C TYR A 102 9.45 -18.73 -10.19
N PRO A 103 9.88 -17.49 -9.96
CA PRO A 103 10.17 -16.57 -11.07
C PRO A 103 11.45 -16.97 -11.83
N THR A 104 11.52 -16.56 -13.11
CA THR A 104 12.73 -16.69 -13.91
C THR A 104 13.86 -15.78 -13.42
N LEU A 105 15.08 -15.98 -13.91
CA LEU A 105 16.27 -15.14 -13.72
C LEU A 105 16.82 -15.07 -12.29
N THR A 106 16.24 -15.74 -11.31
CA THR A 106 16.76 -15.77 -9.93
C THR A 106 17.08 -17.17 -9.46
N LYS A 107 18.05 -17.27 -8.56
CA LYS A 107 18.37 -18.47 -7.79
C LYS A 107 18.20 -18.21 -6.28
N ASN A 108 17.71 -17.05 -5.90
CA ASN A 108 17.55 -16.63 -4.51
C ASN A 108 16.25 -15.82 -4.35
N TYR A 109 15.13 -16.55 -4.25
CA TYR A 109 13.79 -16.02 -4.19
C TYR A 109 13.33 -15.90 -2.74
N HIS A 110 13.03 -14.68 -2.26
CA HIS A 110 12.71 -14.38 -0.88
C HIS A 110 11.26 -13.97 -0.68
N TYR A 111 10.73 -14.31 0.50
CA TYR A 111 9.46 -13.80 1.03
C TYR A 111 9.68 -12.55 1.88
N GLU A 112 8.66 -11.70 1.96
CA GLU A 112 8.55 -10.55 2.86
C GLU A 112 7.06 -10.35 3.20
N CYS A 113 6.64 -10.72 4.45
CA CYS A 113 5.25 -10.54 4.91
C CYS A 113 5.02 -9.09 5.32
N GLU A 114 3.92 -8.49 4.82
CA GLU A 114 3.64 -7.07 5.02
C GLU A 114 2.16 -6.77 5.25
N LEU A 115 1.88 -5.79 6.11
CA LEU A 115 0.60 -5.11 6.14
C LEU A 115 0.46 -4.25 4.87
N VAL A 116 -0.67 -4.34 4.19
CA VAL A 116 -0.97 -3.53 3.00
C VAL A 116 -2.11 -2.58 3.30
N ALA A 117 -1.89 -1.27 3.13
CA ALA A 117 -2.93 -0.25 3.24
C ALA A 117 -3.48 0.12 1.86
N ALA A 118 -4.79 0.07 1.68
CA ALA A 118 -5.50 0.42 0.44
C ALA A 118 -6.17 1.78 0.56
N LEU A 119 -5.95 2.69 -0.39
CA LEU A 119 -6.39 4.08 -0.33
C LEU A 119 -7.64 4.33 -1.18
N HIS A 120 -8.66 4.98 -0.61
CA HIS A 120 -9.85 5.46 -1.32
C HIS A 120 -9.87 6.97 -1.51
N LYS A 121 -8.94 7.66 -0.90
CA LYS A 121 -8.68 9.08 -1.06
C LYS A 121 -7.18 9.29 -1.28
N GLY A 122 -6.80 10.48 -1.67
CA GLY A 122 -5.41 10.85 -1.84
C GLY A 122 -5.23 12.35 -1.83
N GLY A 123 -4.11 12.80 -2.36
CA GLY A 123 -3.71 14.21 -2.43
C GLY A 123 -2.20 14.37 -2.45
N ARG A 124 -1.76 15.60 -2.27
CA ARG A 124 -0.35 15.99 -2.05
C ARG A 124 -0.20 16.57 -0.66
N ASP A 125 1.00 16.45 -0.10
CA ASP A 125 1.39 17.06 1.18
C ASP A 125 0.38 16.77 2.31
N ILE A 126 -0.11 15.52 2.38
CA ILE A 126 -1.09 15.09 3.38
C ILE A 126 -0.42 15.09 4.75
N ALA A 127 -1.00 15.84 5.71
CA ALA A 127 -0.51 15.84 7.08
C ALA A 127 -0.70 14.47 7.74
N PRO A 128 0.24 13.99 8.59
CA PRO A 128 0.13 12.68 9.24
C PRO A 128 -1.20 12.47 9.99
N GLU A 129 -1.74 13.53 10.60
CA GLU A 129 -2.99 13.51 11.38
C GLU A 129 -4.22 13.25 10.49
N GLN A 130 -4.15 13.57 9.20
CA GLN A 130 -5.21 13.37 8.21
C GLN A 130 -5.00 12.11 7.35
N ALA A 131 -3.82 11.52 7.41
CA ALA A 131 -3.39 10.48 6.49
C ALA A 131 -4.26 9.22 6.56
N LEU A 132 -4.68 8.81 7.75
CA LEU A 132 -5.52 7.63 7.94
C LEU A 132 -6.93 7.78 7.37
N GLU A 133 -7.42 9.00 7.15
CA GLU A 133 -8.69 9.24 6.45
C GLU A 133 -8.63 8.81 4.97
N CYS A 134 -7.43 8.66 4.41
CA CYS A 134 -7.25 8.17 3.05
C CYS A 134 -7.42 6.66 2.95
N VAL A 135 -7.34 5.91 4.06
CA VAL A 135 -7.34 4.45 4.06
C VAL A 135 -8.76 3.90 3.96
N PHE A 136 -9.00 3.09 2.93
CA PHE A 136 -10.22 2.31 2.76
C PHE A 136 -10.21 1.05 3.63
N GLY A 137 -9.07 0.36 3.69
CA GLY A 137 -8.94 -0.91 4.39
C GLY A 137 -7.54 -1.48 4.29
N TYR A 138 -7.38 -2.70 4.80
CA TYR A 138 -6.10 -3.39 4.90
C TYR A 138 -6.15 -4.82 4.37
N ALA A 139 -4.99 -5.35 3.99
CA ALA A 139 -4.80 -6.74 3.61
C ALA A 139 -3.46 -7.27 4.11
N ILE A 140 -3.26 -8.59 4.08
CA ILE A 140 -1.94 -9.21 4.14
C ILE A 140 -1.40 -9.29 2.72
N GLY A 141 -0.14 -8.90 2.53
CA GLY A 141 0.57 -9.05 1.27
C GLY A 141 1.96 -9.66 1.44
N LEU A 142 2.51 -10.14 0.34
CA LEU A 142 3.90 -10.58 0.23
C LEU A 142 4.63 -9.70 -0.78
N ASP A 143 5.71 -9.03 -0.34
CA ASP A 143 6.64 -8.37 -1.25
C ASP A 143 7.71 -9.37 -1.71
N MET A 144 7.32 -10.21 -2.67
CA MET A 144 8.21 -11.25 -3.18
C MET A 144 9.39 -10.65 -3.94
N THR A 145 10.58 -11.18 -3.68
CA THR A 145 11.85 -10.54 -4.07
C THR A 145 12.81 -11.52 -4.74
N ARG A 146 13.27 -11.22 -5.95
CA ARG A 146 14.45 -11.83 -6.57
C ARG A 146 15.69 -11.21 -5.92
N ARG A 147 16.11 -11.78 -4.78
CA ARG A 147 17.08 -11.15 -3.87
C ARG A 147 18.47 -10.95 -4.47
N ASP A 148 18.94 -11.90 -5.25
CA ASP A 148 20.20 -11.81 -5.97
C ASP A 148 20.21 -10.64 -6.97
N LEU A 149 19.11 -10.48 -7.72
CA LEU A 149 18.99 -9.38 -8.69
C LEU A 149 18.84 -8.03 -7.98
N GLN A 150 18.03 -7.96 -6.92
CA GLN A 150 17.87 -6.74 -6.13
C GLN A 150 19.22 -6.27 -5.56
N ARG A 151 19.98 -7.19 -4.92
CA ARG A 151 21.30 -6.87 -4.36
C ARG A 151 22.28 -6.45 -5.45
N GLY A 152 22.38 -7.21 -6.54
CA GLY A 152 23.28 -6.88 -7.65
C GLY A 152 22.98 -5.52 -8.30
N MET A 153 21.72 -5.07 -8.34
CA MET A 153 21.37 -3.72 -8.75
C MET A 153 21.77 -2.68 -7.71
N GLY A 154 21.48 -2.93 -6.43
CA GLY A 154 21.85 -2.05 -5.32
C GLY A 154 23.36 -1.81 -5.24
N ASP A 155 24.17 -2.85 -5.37
CA ASP A 155 25.65 -2.77 -5.37
C ASP A 155 26.17 -1.88 -6.51
N GLN A 156 25.47 -1.89 -7.65
CA GLN A 156 25.76 -1.04 -8.81
C GLN A 156 25.09 0.33 -8.74
N LYS A 157 24.39 0.67 -7.63
CA LYS A 157 23.60 1.90 -7.46
C LYS A 157 22.55 2.10 -8.55
N LYS A 158 21.98 0.99 -9.03
CA LYS A 158 20.90 0.94 -10.03
C LYS A 158 19.55 0.66 -9.35
N PRO A 159 18.42 0.99 -10.02
CA PRO A 159 17.09 0.71 -9.52
C PRO A 159 16.83 -0.78 -9.27
N TRP A 160 15.87 -1.08 -8.36
CA TRP A 160 15.56 -2.45 -7.90
C TRP A 160 14.49 -3.17 -8.74
N GLU A 161 13.96 -2.55 -9.78
CA GLU A 161 12.80 -3.04 -10.54
C GLU A 161 12.94 -4.50 -10.97
N ILE A 162 14.11 -4.92 -11.50
CA ILE A 162 14.32 -6.31 -11.91
C ILE A 162 14.21 -7.31 -10.75
N GLY A 163 14.50 -6.86 -9.54
CA GLY A 163 14.40 -7.66 -8.32
C GLY A 163 13.04 -7.59 -7.63
N LYS A 164 12.27 -6.52 -7.85
CA LYS A 164 11.06 -6.19 -7.11
C LYS A 164 9.79 -6.10 -7.97
N SER A 165 9.90 -5.70 -9.25
CA SER A 165 8.76 -5.35 -10.10
C SER A 165 8.57 -6.37 -11.23
N PHE A 166 8.17 -7.60 -10.88
CA PHE A 166 7.98 -8.70 -11.84
C PHE A 166 6.62 -9.37 -11.62
N ASP A 167 6.21 -10.18 -12.58
CA ASP A 167 4.91 -10.86 -12.59
C ASP A 167 4.70 -11.66 -11.29
N HIS A 168 3.50 -11.56 -10.72
CA HIS A 168 3.10 -12.20 -9.45
C HIS A 168 3.93 -11.79 -8.24
N SER A 169 4.76 -10.75 -8.30
CA SER A 169 5.62 -10.35 -7.18
C SER A 169 4.87 -9.73 -5.98
N ALA A 170 3.55 -9.57 -6.08
CA ALA A 170 2.69 -9.01 -5.04
C ALA A 170 1.48 -9.93 -4.71
N PRO A 171 1.69 -11.15 -4.15
CA PRO A 171 0.59 -11.92 -3.61
C PRO A 171 -0.14 -11.13 -2.52
N ILE A 172 -1.49 -11.16 -2.53
CA ILE A 172 -2.30 -10.37 -1.60
C ILE A 172 -3.62 -11.06 -1.28
N GLY A 173 -4.05 -10.98 -0.01
CA GLY A 173 -5.38 -11.35 0.43
C GLY A 173 -6.45 -10.31 0.05
N PRO A 174 -7.73 -10.54 0.42
CA PRO A 174 -8.79 -9.57 0.19
C PRO A 174 -8.60 -8.31 1.04
N ILE A 175 -9.12 -7.17 0.56
CA ILE A 175 -9.14 -5.93 1.34
C ILE A 175 -10.23 -6.01 2.41
N HIS A 176 -9.85 -5.82 3.66
CA HIS A 176 -10.75 -5.66 4.81
C HIS A 176 -11.03 -4.17 5.02
N PRO A 177 -12.26 -3.69 4.77
CA PRO A 177 -12.61 -2.29 5.01
C PRO A 177 -12.41 -1.90 6.48
N ILE A 178 -11.91 -0.68 6.72
CA ILE A 178 -11.72 -0.16 8.07
C ILE A 178 -13.02 -0.18 8.90
N ALA A 179 -14.16 0.02 8.24
CA ALA A 179 -15.47 -0.06 8.87
C ALA A 179 -15.78 -1.45 9.49
N LYS A 180 -15.12 -2.53 9.02
CA LYS A 180 -15.24 -3.88 9.56
C LYS A 180 -14.15 -4.22 10.57
N LEU A 181 -12.96 -3.62 10.45
CA LEU A 181 -11.87 -3.80 11.40
C LEU A 181 -12.08 -3.03 12.70
N GLY A 182 -12.83 -1.93 12.65
CA GLY A 182 -13.13 -1.07 13.80
C GLY A 182 -11.99 -0.12 14.19
N ALA A 183 -10.73 -0.43 13.85
CA ALA A 183 -9.57 0.42 14.10
C ALA A 183 -8.47 0.19 13.07
N HIS A 184 -7.62 1.19 12.87
CA HIS A 184 -6.42 1.05 12.04
C HIS A 184 -5.39 0.15 12.74
N PRO A 185 -4.88 -0.94 12.10
CA PRO A 185 -3.85 -1.77 12.68
C PRO A 185 -2.57 -0.98 12.92
N SER A 186 -2.13 -0.89 14.19
CA SER A 186 -0.89 -0.22 14.61
C SER A 186 -0.06 -1.05 15.58
N LYS A 187 -0.60 -2.19 16.02
CA LYS A 187 0.01 -3.18 16.91
C LYS A 187 -0.64 -4.54 16.67
N GLY A 188 -0.04 -5.58 17.17
CA GLY A 188 -0.49 -6.96 17.01
C GLY A 188 0.50 -7.78 16.19
N ALA A 189 0.34 -9.10 16.24
CA ALA A 189 1.28 -10.01 15.63
C ALA A 189 1.31 -9.89 14.09
N ILE A 190 2.51 -9.92 13.54
CA ILE A 190 2.81 -10.18 12.14
C ILE A 190 3.84 -11.30 12.07
N TRP A 191 3.48 -12.43 11.44
CA TRP A 191 4.40 -13.55 11.30
C TRP A 191 4.29 -14.25 9.95
N LEU A 192 5.36 -14.95 9.59
CA LEU A 192 5.42 -15.79 8.40
C LEU A 192 6.06 -17.14 8.75
N LYS A 193 5.46 -18.22 8.24
CA LYS A 193 6.00 -19.58 8.33
C LYS A 193 6.32 -20.12 6.94
N VAL A 194 7.37 -20.90 6.85
CA VAL A 194 7.71 -21.73 5.67
C VAL A 194 7.67 -23.18 6.11
N ASN A 195 6.83 -23.99 5.46
CA ASN A 195 6.62 -25.42 5.80
C ASN A 195 6.32 -25.63 7.28
N GLY A 196 5.50 -24.75 7.87
CA GLY A 196 5.13 -24.77 9.28
C GLY A 196 6.17 -24.24 10.26
N GLN A 197 7.39 -23.91 9.81
CA GLN A 197 8.44 -23.33 10.65
C GLN A 197 8.37 -21.81 10.63
N THR A 198 8.25 -21.17 11.79
CA THR A 198 8.27 -19.70 11.93
C THR A 198 9.59 -19.14 11.43
N LYS A 199 9.52 -18.18 10.53
CA LYS A 199 10.65 -17.45 9.95
C LYS A 199 10.62 -15.99 10.36
N GLN A 200 9.50 -15.30 10.17
CA GLN A 200 9.30 -13.94 10.65
C GLN A 200 8.33 -13.96 11.83
N ASP A 201 8.60 -13.18 12.88
CA ASP A 201 7.77 -13.07 14.07
C ASP A 201 8.02 -11.71 14.73
N ALA A 202 7.06 -10.80 14.64
CA ALA A 202 7.19 -9.42 15.08
C ALA A 202 5.84 -8.83 15.48
N ASP A 203 5.84 -7.55 15.84
CA ASP A 203 4.65 -6.77 16.12
C ASP A 203 4.57 -5.55 15.19
N LEU A 204 3.37 -5.21 14.72
CA LEU A 204 3.15 -4.05 13.84
C LEU A 204 3.65 -2.72 14.46
N SER A 205 3.66 -2.61 15.80
CA SER A 205 4.20 -1.44 16.50
C SER A 205 5.70 -1.23 16.34
N GLN A 206 6.42 -2.22 15.80
CA GLN A 206 7.86 -2.14 15.52
C GLN A 206 8.18 -1.45 14.17
N MET A 207 7.15 -1.06 13.40
CA MET A 207 7.36 -0.22 12.22
C MET A 207 8.05 1.10 12.60
N ILE A 208 9.12 1.46 11.87
CA ILE A 208 9.83 2.74 12.04
C ILE A 208 8.92 3.90 11.63
N TRP A 209 8.23 3.76 10.52
CA TRP A 209 7.27 4.70 9.97
C TRP A 209 5.88 4.05 9.99
N SER A 210 4.97 4.59 10.78
CA SER A 210 3.56 4.17 10.81
C SER A 210 2.88 4.38 9.45
N VAL A 211 1.77 3.69 9.20
CA VAL A 211 1.00 3.86 7.96
C VAL A 211 0.62 5.33 7.69
N ALA A 212 0.28 6.09 8.74
CA ALA A 212 -0.01 7.52 8.62
C ALA A 212 1.19 8.31 8.09
N GLU A 213 2.36 8.07 8.68
CA GLU A 213 3.60 8.73 8.27
C GLU A 213 4.05 8.29 6.86
N GLN A 214 3.87 7.00 6.51
CA GLN A 214 4.15 6.51 5.14
C GLN A 214 3.30 7.24 4.10
N ILE A 215 1.99 7.39 4.33
CA ILE A 215 1.08 8.14 3.46
C ILE A 215 1.53 9.60 3.35
N SER A 216 1.85 10.23 4.48
CA SER A 216 2.34 11.61 4.51
C SER A 216 3.62 11.77 3.68
N GLN A 217 4.63 10.92 3.89
CA GLN A 217 5.90 11.00 3.17
C GLN A 217 5.73 10.70 1.67
N LEU A 218 4.94 9.68 1.31
CA LEU A 218 4.61 9.38 -0.09
C LEU A 218 3.90 10.55 -0.77
N SER A 219 2.98 11.23 -0.09
CA SER A 219 2.20 12.33 -0.66
C SER A 219 3.04 13.58 -0.97
N ARG A 220 4.22 13.71 -0.38
CA ARG A 220 5.20 14.77 -0.72
C ARG A 220 5.88 14.51 -2.06
N ALA A 221 6.12 13.23 -2.39
CA ALA A 221 6.78 12.83 -3.63
C ALA A 221 5.77 12.57 -4.77
N PHE A 222 4.58 12.07 -4.44
CA PHE A 222 3.57 11.65 -5.40
C PHE A 222 2.20 12.26 -5.08
N GLU A 223 1.40 12.51 -6.08
CA GLU A 223 -0.03 12.74 -5.88
C GLU A 223 -0.72 11.38 -5.68
N LEU A 224 -1.04 11.05 -4.42
CA LEU A 224 -1.77 9.85 -4.09
C LEU A 224 -3.22 9.94 -4.56
N LYS A 225 -3.80 8.81 -4.97
CA LYS A 225 -5.17 8.75 -5.53
C LYS A 225 -5.91 7.51 -5.05
N PRO A 226 -7.24 7.48 -5.15
CA PRO A 226 -8.02 6.27 -4.97
C PRO A 226 -7.45 5.13 -5.83
N GLY A 227 -7.35 3.93 -5.25
CA GLY A 227 -6.77 2.77 -5.88
C GLY A 227 -5.28 2.56 -5.62
N ASP A 228 -4.57 3.52 -5.02
CA ASP A 228 -3.19 3.30 -4.58
C ASP A 228 -3.18 2.35 -3.39
N ILE A 229 -2.20 1.43 -3.37
CA ILE A 229 -1.94 0.54 -2.22
C ILE A 229 -0.50 0.69 -1.77
N ILE A 230 -0.27 0.49 -0.47
CA ILE A 230 1.04 0.66 0.18
C ILE A 230 1.39 -0.62 0.91
N TYR A 231 2.43 -1.31 0.48
CA TYR A 231 3.12 -2.36 1.20
C TYR A 231 4.02 -1.69 2.24
N SER A 232 3.78 -1.97 3.51
CA SER A 232 4.28 -1.14 4.62
C SER A 232 5.68 -1.49 5.11
N GLY A 233 6.33 -2.47 4.52
CA GLY A 233 7.60 -3.02 4.97
C GLY A 233 7.44 -4.30 5.79
N THR A 234 8.49 -5.10 5.81
CA THR A 234 8.54 -6.44 6.42
C THR A 234 9.44 -6.48 7.64
N PRO A 235 9.17 -7.38 8.63
CA PRO A 235 10.11 -7.70 9.69
C PRO A 235 11.40 -8.36 9.19
N GLU A 236 12.35 -8.58 10.09
CA GLU A 236 13.59 -9.33 9.87
C GLU A 236 13.34 -10.81 9.54
N ASN A 237 14.41 -11.54 9.26
CA ASN A 237 14.46 -12.95 8.90
C ASN A 237 13.80 -13.25 7.54
N VAL A 238 13.96 -12.34 6.58
CA VAL A 238 13.66 -12.63 5.18
C VAL A 238 14.60 -13.75 4.69
N GLY A 239 14.07 -14.67 3.90
CA GLY A 239 14.84 -15.83 3.51
C GLY A 239 14.41 -16.48 2.20
N PRO A 240 15.26 -17.39 1.66
CA PRO A 240 14.97 -18.05 0.40
C PRO A 240 13.89 -19.11 0.53
N VAL A 241 13.15 -19.28 -0.55
CA VAL A 241 12.23 -20.40 -0.77
C VAL A 241 12.56 -21.10 -2.08
N VAL A 242 12.17 -22.37 -2.15
CA VAL A 242 12.34 -23.23 -3.32
C VAL A 242 11.01 -23.83 -3.74
N LYS A 243 10.97 -24.43 -4.93
CA LYS A 243 9.77 -25.14 -5.40
C LYS A 243 9.34 -26.22 -4.43
N GLY A 244 8.05 -26.27 -4.14
CA GLY A 244 7.42 -27.15 -3.16
C GLY A 244 7.21 -26.51 -1.79
N ASP A 245 7.90 -25.42 -1.45
CA ASP A 245 7.70 -24.73 -0.18
C ASP A 245 6.31 -24.11 -0.08
N VAL A 246 5.74 -24.17 1.13
CA VAL A 246 4.47 -23.54 1.48
C VAL A 246 4.74 -22.39 2.44
N ILE A 247 4.30 -21.20 2.07
CA ILE A 247 4.35 -20.00 2.90
C ILE A 247 2.96 -19.78 3.51
N ASP A 248 2.90 -19.49 4.82
CA ASP A 248 1.70 -19.08 5.55
C ASP A 248 2.00 -17.79 6.30
N CYS A 249 1.23 -16.75 6.03
CA CYS A 249 1.38 -15.41 6.60
C CYS A 249 0.17 -15.05 7.45
N HIS A 250 0.42 -14.36 8.55
CA HIS A 250 -0.58 -13.88 9.49
C HIS A 250 -0.34 -12.42 9.88
N ILE A 251 -1.44 -11.70 10.02
CA ILE A 251 -1.49 -10.43 10.74
C ILE A 251 -2.77 -10.43 11.56
N ASP A 252 -2.68 -10.04 12.83
CA ASP A 252 -3.83 -9.98 13.74
C ASP A 252 -5.00 -9.19 13.14
N GLY A 253 -6.18 -9.77 13.21
CA GLY A 253 -7.42 -9.17 12.67
C GLY A 253 -7.65 -9.37 11.17
N LEU A 254 -6.70 -9.98 10.44
CA LEU A 254 -6.82 -10.30 9.01
C LEU A 254 -6.76 -11.82 8.78
N PRO A 255 -7.44 -12.36 7.75
CA PRO A 255 -7.31 -13.78 7.42
C PRO A 255 -5.91 -14.07 6.88
N ASN A 256 -5.39 -15.26 7.24
CA ASN A 256 -4.09 -15.72 6.76
C ASN A 256 -4.03 -15.77 5.23
N LEU A 257 -2.82 -15.58 4.71
CA LEU A 257 -2.49 -15.69 3.30
C LEU A 257 -1.54 -16.88 3.11
N GLY A 258 -1.91 -17.85 2.27
CA GLY A 258 -1.11 -19.04 1.98
C GLY A 258 -0.76 -19.17 0.51
N ILE A 259 0.53 -19.41 0.19
CA ILE A 259 0.98 -19.74 -1.17
C ILE A 259 1.89 -20.96 -1.17
N ARG A 260 1.89 -21.69 -2.30
CA ARG A 260 2.83 -22.78 -2.59
C ARG A 260 3.72 -22.38 -3.76
N ILE A 261 5.03 -22.49 -3.60
CA ILE A 261 6.00 -22.22 -4.68
C ILE A 261 6.02 -23.38 -5.68
N THR A 262 5.76 -23.11 -6.96
CA THR A 262 5.64 -24.14 -8.04
C THR A 262 6.66 -23.98 -9.15
#